data_bd50834d21a084b2bdd4c65457a2cc7d
#
_entry.id   bd50834d21a084b2bdd4c65457a2cc7d
#
_cell.length_a   1.000
_cell.length_b   1.000
_cell.length_c   1.000
_cell.angle_alpha   90.00
_cell.angle_beta   90.00
_cell.angle_gamma   90.00
#
_symmetry.space_group_name_H-M   'P 1'
#
loop_
_entity.id
_entity.type
_entity.pdbx_description
1 polymer ?
#
loop_
_entity_poly.entity_id
_entity_poly.type
_entity_poly.pdbx_seq_one_letter_code
_entity_poly.pdbx_strand_id
1 'polypeptide(L)'
;TDVEGIDLAFLGALADDLAANRGRSIVVAGSGQPPMVHALTFAINQALENSGKTVYLSTNIDEQDKASRESIVALAAEQESVSTLFVLGGNPAYDAPADVKFAELLAREGLTSVHLSSHRNETSELSSWHAPLAHELESWGDQQALDGGIAVQQPILAPLYGGRSVIEVLATIAGE
;
A
#
# COMPACT_ATOMS: atom_id res chain seq x y z
N THR A 1 17.48 32.86 3.62
CA THR A 1 17.45 32.31 2.25
C THR A 1 16.04 32.54 1.74
N ASP A 2 15.90 33.44 0.75
CA ASP A 2 14.62 33.67 0.10
C ASP A 2 14.22 32.39 -0.64
N VAL A 3 13.07 31.83 -0.26
CA VAL A 3 12.46 30.72 -0.98
C VAL A 3 11.39 31.34 -1.87
N GLU A 4 11.61 31.26 -3.18
CA GLU A 4 10.73 31.85 -4.18
C GLU A 4 9.30 31.31 -4.02
N GLY A 5 8.33 32.21 -3.88
CA GLY A 5 6.90 31.87 -3.76
C GLY A 5 6.40 31.60 -2.32
N ILE A 6 7.22 31.77 -1.28
CA ILE A 6 6.79 31.59 0.11
C ILE A 6 6.84 32.91 0.86
N ASP A 7 5.72 33.27 1.50
CA ASP A 7 5.66 34.45 2.38
C ASP A 7 6.43 34.20 3.68
N LEU A 8 7.55 34.91 3.86
CA LEU A 8 8.39 34.81 5.05
C LEU A 8 7.67 35.27 6.32
N ALA A 9 6.73 36.20 6.21
CA ALA A 9 5.94 36.67 7.36
C ALA A 9 5.00 35.53 7.83
N PHE A 10 4.42 34.79 6.90
CA PHE A 10 3.63 33.59 7.23
C PHE A 10 4.48 32.52 7.92
N LEU A 11 5.68 32.24 7.41
CA LEU A 11 6.58 31.26 8.03
C LEU A 11 7.01 31.68 9.43
N GLY A 12 7.26 32.98 9.66
CA GLY A 12 7.56 33.51 10.97
C GLY A 12 6.40 33.29 11.95
N ALA A 13 5.21 33.70 11.56
CA ALA A 13 4.00 33.53 12.37
C ALA A 13 3.71 32.03 12.68
N LEU A 14 3.88 31.15 11.71
CA LEU A 14 3.75 29.70 11.89
C LEU A 14 4.77 29.14 12.88
N ALA A 15 6.03 29.55 12.79
CA ALA A 15 7.08 29.13 13.70
C ALA A 15 6.80 29.60 15.12
N ASP A 16 6.35 30.84 15.30
CA ASP A 16 5.99 31.41 16.61
C ASP A 16 4.80 30.66 17.23
N ASP A 17 3.77 30.36 16.42
CA ASP A 17 2.60 29.60 16.90
C ASP A 17 2.97 28.18 17.30
N LEU A 18 3.77 27.48 16.51
CA LEU A 18 4.27 26.15 16.85
C LEU A 18 5.13 26.17 18.12
N ALA A 19 5.98 27.18 18.28
CA ALA A 19 6.82 27.35 19.46
C ALA A 19 6.00 27.63 20.73
N ALA A 20 4.90 28.38 20.61
CA ALA A 20 3.97 28.64 21.71
C ALA A 20 3.13 27.41 22.08
N ASN A 21 3.00 26.44 21.17
CA ASN A 21 2.20 25.24 21.34
C ASN A 21 3.03 23.96 21.43
N ARG A 22 4.20 24.02 22.08
CA ARG A 22 5.07 22.85 22.31
C ARG A 22 4.32 21.71 23.00
N GLY A 23 4.49 20.49 22.51
CA GLY A 23 3.84 19.28 23.02
C GLY A 23 2.33 19.25 22.82
N ARG A 24 1.77 20.15 21.99
CA ARG A 24 0.35 20.23 21.66
C ARG A 24 0.10 20.43 20.16
N SER A 25 1.14 20.31 19.37
CA SER A 25 1.12 20.42 17.90
C SER A 25 1.62 19.12 17.27
N ILE A 26 1.53 19.02 15.97
CA ILE A 26 2.11 17.95 15.17
C ILE A 26 2.51 18.51 13.80
N VAL A 27 3.68 18.07 13.32
CA VAL A 27 4.14 18.33 11.96
C VAL A 27 4.22 16.99 11.23
N VAL A 28 3.62 16.89 10.05
CA VAL A 28 3.52 15.65 9.28
C VAL A 28 4.03 15.88 7.86
N ALA A 29 4.85 14.97 7.37
CA ALA A 29 5.22 14.90 5.96
C ALA A 29 4.34 13.85 5.27
N GLY A 30 3.89 14.15 4.05
CA GLY A 30 3.19 13.16 3.22
C GLY A 30 4.10 11.98 2.88
N SER A 31 3.55 10.78 2.73
CA SER A 31 4.31 9.54 2.52
C SER A 31 5.22 9.56 1.28
N GLY A 32 4.84 10.30 0.23
CA GLY A 32 5.64 10.44 -1.00
C GLY A 32 6.79 11.45 -0.94
N GLN A 33 7.07 12.05 0.24
CA GLN A 33 8.17 13.01 0.38
C GLN A 33 9.54 12.31 0.48
N PRO A 34 10.62 12.96 0.02
CA PRO A 34 11.96 12.41 0.15
C PRO A 34 12.37 12.13 1.60
N PRO A 35 13.26 11.17 1.87
CA PRO A 35 13.71 10.82 3.22
C PRO A 35 14.22 12.01 4.05
N MET A 36 14.84 12.99 3.41
CA MET A 36 15.31 14.21 4.09
C MET A 36 14.16 15.04 4.68
N VAL A 37 13.01 15.09 4.01
CA VAL A 37 11.81 15.82 4.51
C VAL A 37 11.24 15.09 5.73
N HIS A 38 11.21 13.76 5.72
CA HIS A 38 10.80 12.98 6.89
C HIS A 38 11.77 13.17 8.07
N ALA A 39 13.08 13.16 7.83
CA ALA A 39 14.08 13.42 8.87
C ALA A 39 13.93 14.82 9.47
N LEU A 40 13.69 15.83 8.64
CA LEU A 40 13.46 17.21 9.10
C LEU A 40 12.16 17.31 9.91
N THR A 41 11.09 16.68 9.44
CA THR A 41 9.80 16.62 10.17
C THR A 41 9.96 15.98 11.55
N PHE A 42 10.72 14.89 11.62
CA PHE A 42 11.05 14.26 12.89
C PHE A 42 11.83 15.22 13.82
N ALA A 43 12.86 15.90 13.30
CA ALA A 43 13.65 16.86 14.08
C ALA A 43 12.81 18.04 14.59
N ILE A 44 11.87 18.55 13.78
CA ILE A 44 10.93 19.60 14.18
C ILE A 44 10.03 19.11 15.31
N ASN A 45 9.44 17.93 15.21
CA ASN A 45 8.61 17.38 16.28
C ASN A 45 9.39 17.13 17.57
N GLN A 46 10.66 16.74 17.49
CA GLN A 46 11.55 16.66 18.66
C GLN A 46 11.77 18.04 19.30
N ALA A 47 12.12 19.05 18.50
CA ALA A 47 12.34 20.41 18.98
C ALA A 47 11.09 21.04 19.60
N LEU A 48 9.91 20.67 19.12
CA LEU A 48 8.61 21.09 19.64
C LEU A 48 8.12 20.23 20.82
N GLU A 49 8.91 19.28 21.30
CA GLU A 49 8.53 18.38 22.41
C GLU A 49 7.23 17.60 22.15
N ASN A 50 6.95 17.31 20.90
CA ASN A 50 5.76 16.58 20.46
C ASN A 50 5.92 15.07 20.67
N SER A 51 7.17 14.56 20.60
CA SER A 51 7.47 13.13 20.78
C SER A 51 7.09 12.64 22.18
N GLY A 52 6.32 11.57 22.22
CA GLY A 52 5.76 11.02 23.46
C GLY A 52 4.52 11.75 23.99
N LYS A 53 4.05 12.80 23.28
CA LYS A 53 2.83 13.56 23.64
C LYS A 53 1.79 13.53 22.55
N THR A 54 2.13 14.04 21.38
CA THR A 54 1.25 14.06 20.18
C THR A 54 1.77 13.16 19.07
N VAL A 55 3.05 12.79 19.12
CA VAL A 55 3.70 11.88 18.16
C VAL A 55 4.27 10.70 18.93
N TYR A 56 3.81 9.50 18.58
CA TYR A 56 4.33 8.24 19.10
C TYR A 56 4.97 7.47 17.97
N LEU A 57 6.15 6.90 18.23
CA LEU A 57 6.80 5.98 17.29
C LEU A 57 6.32 4.57 17.62
N SER A 58 5.72 3.91 16.66
CA SER A 58 5.48 2.47 16.70
C SER A 58 6.57 1.75 15.90
N THR A 59 6.87 0.52 16.28
CA THR A 59 7.65 -0.37 15.39
C THR A 59 6.84 -0.57 14.12
N ASN A 60 7.45 -0.27 12.97
CA ASN A 60 6.81 -0.57 11.70
C ASN A 60 6.68 -2.09 11.58
N ILE A 61 5.46 -2.57 11.56
CA ILE A 61 5.14 -3.99 11.50
C ILE A 61 5.25 -4.48 10.05
N ASP A 62 5.06 -3.58 9.11
CA ASP A 62 5.26 -3.81 7.68
C ASP A 62 6.69 -3.43 7.25
N GLU A 63 7.70 -4.17 7.71
CA GLU A 63 8.98 -4.20 6.97
C GLU A 63 8.80 -4.76 5.55
N GLN A 64 7.63 -5.29 5.25
CA GLN A 64 7.29 -5.90 3.97
C GLN A 64 6.72 -4.90 2.95
N ASP A 65 6.55 -3.64 3.31
CA ASP A 65 6.11 -2.59 2.39
C ASP A 65 7.19 -2.18 1.36
N LYS A 66 7.96 -3.17 0.94
CA LYS A 66 8.74 -3.18 -0.29
C LYS A 66 7.89 -3.60 -1.50
N ALA A 67 6.57 -3.52 -1.39
CA ALA A 67 5.67 -3.44 -2.54
C ALA A 67 5.97 -2.14 -3.27
N SER A 68 7.15 -2.07 -3.85
CA SER A 68 7.69 -0.90 -4.48
C SER A 68 7.53 -1.07 -5.99
N ARG A 69 7.54 0.05 -6.67
CA ARG A 69 7.75 0.08 -8.12
C ARG A 69 8.88 -0.85 -8.57
N GLU A 70 9.91 -1.04 -7.74
CA GLU A 70 11.05 -1.93 -7.99
C GLU A 70 10.63 -3.40 -8.10
N SER A 71 9.66 -3.87 -7.30
CA SER A 71 9.17 -5.26 -7.36
C SER A 71 8.44 -5.56 -8.66
N ILE A 72 7.59 -4.64 -9.13
CA ILE A 72 6.86 -4.82 -10.39
C ILE A 72 7.77 -4.66 -11.60
N VAL A 73 8.79 -3.80 -11.51
CA VAL A 73 9.84 -3.66 -12.53
C VAL A 73 10.69 -4.93 -12.62
N ALA A 74 11.06 -5.54 -11.48
CA ALA A 74 11.79 -6.80 -11.44
C ALA A 74 10.97 -7.94 -12.06
N LEU A 75 9.68 -8.04 -11.73
CA LEU A 75 8.76 -9.01 -12.37
C LEU A 75 8.73 -8.82 -13.88
N ALA A 76 8.62 -7.58 -14.37
CA ALA A 76 8.60 -7.31 -15.80
C ALA A 76 9.93 -7.65 -16.48
N ALA A 77 11.06 -7.44 -15.80
CA ALA A 77 12.39 -7.81 -16.33
C ALA A 77 12.58 -9.33 -16.42
N GLU A 78 11.99 -10.09 -15.52
CA GLU A 78 12.12 -11.54 -15.46
C GLU A 78 10.94 -12.29 -16.09
N GLN A 79 10.04 -11.59 -16.77
CA GLN A 79 8.78 -12.14 -17.27
C GLN A 79 8.93 -13.42 -18.10
N GLU A 80 10.02 -13.56 -18.86
CA GLU A 80 10.26 -14.75 -19.70
C GLU A 80 10.46 -16.04 -18.88
N SER A 81 10.85 -15.94 -17.62
CA SER A 81 11.01 -17.07 -16.70
C SER A 81 9.70 -17.47 -16.01
N VAL A 82 8.66 -16.63 -16.11
CA VAL A 82 7.38 -16.84 -15.43
C VAL A 82 6.41 -17.54 -16.37
N SER A 83 5.98 -18.74 -16.05
CA SER A 83 4.96 -19.49 -16.78
C SER A 83 3.56 -19.36 -16.21
N THR A 84 3.46 -19.08 -14.90
CA THR A 84 2.17 -18.90 -14.20
C THR A 84 2.24 -17.68 -13.30
N LEU A 85 1.24 -16.81 -13.38
CA LEU A 85 1.14 -15.58 -12.58
C LEU A 85 -0.22 -15.51 -11.89
N PHE A 86 -0.21 -15.40 -10.57
CA PHE A 86 -1.39 -15.09 -9.78
C PHE A 86 -1.39 -13.61 -9.41
N VAL A 87 -2.44 -12.88 -9.80
CA VAL A 87 -2.68 -11.49 -9.41
C VAL A 87 -3.78 -11.50 -8.36
N LEU A 88 -3.40 -11.27 -7.10
CA LEU A 88 -4.28 -11.38 -5.95
C LEU A 88 -4.80 -9.98 -5.55
N GLY A 89 -5.85 -9.56 -6.19
CA GLY A 89 -6.40 -8.21 -6.07
C GLY A 89 -5.70 -7.18 -6.96
N GLY A 90 -6.08 -5.92 -6.80
CA GLY A 90 -5.54 -4.81 -7.58
C GLY A 90 -6.01 -4.77 -9.04
N ASN A 91 -5.46 -3.82 -9.78
CA ASN A 91 -5.72 -3.69 -11.23
C ASN A 91 -4.44 -3.26 -11.98
N PRO A 92 -3.36 -4.05 -11.92
CA PRO A 92 -2.07 -3.63 -12.44
C PRO A 92 -2.03 -3.40 -13.97
N ALA A 93 -2.97 -3.92 -14.73
CA ALA A 93 -3.10 -3.55 -16.14
C ALA A 93 -3.48 -2.07 -16.33
N TYR A 94 -4.11 -1.45 -15.32
CA TYR A 94 -4.54 -0.06 -15.32
C TYR A 94 -3.62 0.84 -14.49
N ASP A 95 -3.23 0.42 -13.30
CA ASP A 95 -2.57 1.28 -12.29
C ASP A 95 -1.06 1.05 -12.16
N ALA A 96 -0.49 0.04 -12.82
CA ALA A 96 0.97 -0.13 -12.86
C ALA A 96 1.65 1.07 -13.57
N PRO A 97 2.91 1.38 -13.19
CA PRO A 97 3.68 2.40 -13.89
C PRO A 97 3.71 2.16 -15.39
N ALA A 98 3.47 3.20 -16.19
CA ALA A 98 3.30 3.09 -17.63
C ALA A 98 4.53 2.48 -18.35
N ASP A 99 5.72 2.63 -17.80
CA ASP A 99 6.97 2.08 -18.31
C ASP A 99 7.13 0.57 -18.04
N VAL A 100 6.32 -0.01 -17.14
CA VAL A 100 6.31 -1.46 -16.87
C VAL A 100 5.55 -2.25 -17.92
N LYS A 101 4.58 -1.62 -18.60
CA LYS A 101 3.75 -2.23 -19.65
C LYS A 101 3.09 -3.55 -19.20
N PHE A 102 2.51 -3.54 -18.03
CA PHE A 102 1.95 -4.75 -17.40
C PHE A 102 0.88 -5.43 -18.24
N ALA A 103 0.10 -4.67 -19.00
CA ALA A 103 -0.88 -5.22 -19.92
C ALA A 103 -0.23 -6.08 -21.04
N GLU A 104 0.93 -5.67 -21.55
CA GLU A 104 1.69 -6.47 -22.55
C GLU A 104 2.25 -7.75 -21.90
N LEU A 105 2.69 -7.68 -20.64
CA LEU A 105 3.14 -8.85 -19.88
C LEU A 105 2.01 -9.88 -19.73
N LEU A 106 0.80 -9.46 -19.38
CA LEU A 106 -0.36 -10.36 -19.24
C LEU A 106 -0.77 -11.00 -20.57
N ALA A 107 -0.62 -10.26 -21.67
CA ALA A 107 -0.96 -10.75 -23.02
C ALA A 107 0.13 -11.65 -23.64
N ARG A 108 1.23 -11.89 -22.95
CA ARG A 108 2.36 -12.69 -23.45
C ARG A 108 1.94 -14.14 -23.74
N GLU A 109 2.35 -14.66 -24.89
CA GLU A 109 2.16 -16.06 -25.25
C GLU A 109 2.93 -16.99 -24.28
N GLY A 110 2.30 -18.06 -23.86
CA GLY A 110 2.87 -19.03 -22.92
C GLY A 110 2.75 -18.66 -21.44
N LEU A 111 2.16 -17.51 -21.10
CA LEU A 111 1.82 -17.17 -19.71
C LEU A 111 0.41 -17.66 -19.38
N THR A 112 0.27 -18.39 -18.29
CA THR A 112 -1.03 -18.63 -17.66
C THR A 112 -1.22 -17.63 -16.53
N SER A 113 -2.22 -16.76 -16.62
CA SER A 113 -2.50 -15.77 -15.57
C SER A 113 -3.86 -16.00 -14.92
N VAL A 114 -3.90 -15.85 -13.61
CA VAL A 114 -5.13 -15.96 -12.79
C VAL A 114 -5.29 -14.67 -12.02
N HIS A 115 -6.39 -13.96 -12.27
CA HIS A 115 -6.72 -12.75 -11.53
C HIS A 115 -7.83 -13.01 -10.53
N LEU A 116 -7.54 -12.82 -9.25
CA LEU A 116 -8.48 -12.90 -8.15
C LEU A 116 -8.92 -11.48 -7.78
N SER A 117 -10.15 -11.10 -8.09
CA SER A 117 -10.66 -9.76 -7.75
C SER A 117 -12.18 -9.76 -7.55
N SER A 118 -12.67 -8.77 -6.80
CA SER A 118 -14.11 -8.63 -6.50
C SER A 118 -14.95 -8.22 -7.73
N HIS A 119 -14.31 -7.60 -8.73
CA HIS A 119 -14.96 -7.14 -9.95
C HIS A 119 -14.07 -7.43 -11.15
N ARG A 120 -14.69 -7.70 -12.30
CA ARG A 120 -13.96 -7.75 -13.56
C ARG A 120 -13.49 -6.35 -13.93
N ASN A 121 -12.23 -6.23 -14.28
CA ASN A 121 -11.55 -5.00 -14.65
C ASN A 121 -10.55 -5.28 -15.79
N GLU A 122 -9.72 -4.31 -16.16
CA GLU A 122 -8.76 -4.42 -17.26
C GLU A 122 -7.79 -5.59 -17.08
N THR A 123 -7.34 -5.83 -15.85
CA THR A 123 -6.49 -6.99 -15.52
C THR A 123 -7.25 -8.30 -15.72
N SER A 124 -8.53 -8.35 -15.34
CA SER A 124 -9.36 -9.54 -15.52
C SER A 124 -9.57 -9.88 -16.99
N GLU A 125 -9.75 -8.86 -17.84
CA GLU A 125 -9.98 -9.05 -19.28
C GLU A 125 -8.74 -9.57 -20.01
N LEU A 126 -7.55 -9.27 -19.51
CA LEU A 126 -6.29 -9.72 -20.09
C LEU A 126 -5.77 -11.03 -19.47
N SER A 127 -6.34 -11.46 -18.35
CA SER A 127 -5.93 -12.69 -17.66
C SER A 127 -6.56 -13.93 -18.31
N SER A 128 -5.85 -15.06 -18.26
CA SER A 128 -6.35 -16.36 -18.72
C SER A 128 -7.59 -16.80 -17.93
N TRP A 129 -7.61 -16.48 -16.63
CA TRP A 129 -8.69 -16.81 -15.71
C TRP A 129 -9.00 -15.65 -14.79
N HIS A 130 -10.29 -15.44 -14.53
CA HIS A 130 -10.76 -14.57 -13.47
C HIS A 130 -11.50 -15.40 -12.42
N ALA A 131 -11.08 -15.29 -11.16
CA ALA A 131 -11.73 -15.90 -10.03
C ALA A 131 -12.32 -14.80 -9.10
N PRO A 132 -13.56 -14.96 -8.62
CA PRO A 132 -14.17 -13.97 -7.75
C PRO A 132 -13.49 -13.97 -6.37
N LEU A 133 -13.03 -12.80 -5.93
CA LEU A 133 -12.54 -12.57 -4.58
C LEU A 133 -13.72 -12.38 -3.63
N ALA A 134 -13.71 -13.10 -2.51
CA ALA A 134 -14.66 -12.89 -1.45
C ALA A 134 -14.47 -11.49 -0.82
N HIS A 135 -15.58 -10.82 -0.54
CA HIS A 135 -15.55 -9.56 0.19
C HIS A 135 -15.09 -9.79 1.63
N GLU A 136 -14.56 -8.76 2.27
CA GLU A 136 -14.14 -8.81 3.69
C GLU A 136 -15.28 -9.29 4.61
N LEU A 137 -16.52 -8.90 4.33
CA LEU A 137 -17.68 -9.36 5.08
C LEU A 137 -18.07 -10.84 4.83
N GLU A 138 -17.48 -11.46 3.84
CA GLU A 138 -17.75 -12.85 3.39
C GLU A 138 -16.64 -13.82 3.76
N SER A 139 -15.52 -13.35 4.32
CA SER A 139 -14.34 -14.19 4.60
C SER A 139 -13.72 -13.91 5.97
N TRP A 140 -13.08 -14.94 6.53
CA TRP A 140 -12.20 -14.76 7.67
C TRP A 140 -10.94 -14.02 7.25
N GLY A 141 -10.44 -13.17 8.12
CA GLY A 141 -9.20 -12.43 7.95
C GLY A 141 -8.68 -11.91 9.28
N ASP A 142 -7.59 -11.22 9.22
CA ASP A 142 -7.01 -10.46 10.32
C ASP A 142 -6.50 -9.13 9.80
N GLN A 143 -6.49 -8.15 10.68
CA GLN A 143 -5.97 -6.82 10.38
C GLN A 143 -5.12 -6.35 11.54
N GLN A 144 -4.02 -5.70 11.20
CA GLN A 144 -3.15 -5.10 12.18
C GLN A 144 -3.31 -3.58 12.17
N ALA A 145 -3.56 -3.01 13.35
CA ALA A 145 -3.62 -1.57 13.54
C ALA A 145 -2.20 -0.98 13.62
N LEU A 146 -2.08 0.33 13.39
CA LEU A 146 -0.79 1.05 13.45
C LEU A 146 -0.11 0.97 14.82
N ASP A 147 -0.86 0.72 15.89
CA ASP A 147 -0.34 0.53 17.25
C ASP A 147 0.11 -0.91 17.55
N GLY A 148 0.00 -1.82 16.55
CA GLY A 148 0.36 -3.22 16.68
C GLY A 148 -0.77 -4.12 17.16
N GLY A 149 -1.95 -3.58 17.46
CA GLY A 149 -3.14 -4.35 17.81
C GLY A 149 -3.59 -5.22 16.64
N ILE A 150 -3.87 -6.50 16.87
CA ILE A 150 -4.39 -7.42 15.86
C ILE A 150 -5.88 -7.63 16.12
N ALA A 151 -6.70 -7.42 15.10
CA ALA A 151 -8.12 -7.69 15.13
C ALA A 151 -8.46 -8.84 14.16
N VAL A 152 -9.20 -9.82 14.66
CA VAL A 152 -9.73 -10.91 13.82
C VAL A 152 -11.01 -10.43 13.15
N GLN A 153 -11.06 -10.57 11.84
CA GLN A 153 -12.26 -10.28 11.04
C GLN A 153 -13.06 -11.55 10.87
N GLN A 154 -14.30 -11.52 11.32
CA GLN A 154 -15.24 -12.62 11.18
C GLN A 154 -16.22 -12.32 10.05
N PRO A 155 -16.50 -13.30 9.14
CA PRO A 155 -17.53 -13.11 8.12
C PRO A 155 -18.91 -12.98 8.75
N ILE A 156 -19.74 -12.10 8.20
CA ILE A 156 -21.16 -11.93 8.56
C ILE A 156 -22.09 -12.38 7.46
N LEU A 157 -21.57 -12.70 6.28
CA LEU A 157 -22.28 -13.18 5.10
C LEU A 157 -21.59 -14.43 4.57
N ALA A 158 -22.34 -15.31 3.91
CA ALA A 158 -21.77 -16.31 3.05
C ALA A 158 -21.35 -15.66 1.71
N PRO A 159 -20.30 -16.17 1.03
CA PRO A 159 -19.88 -15.65 -0.27
C PRO A 159 -21.03 -15.64 -1.28
N LEU A 160 -21.41 -14.46 -1.77
CA LEU A 160 -22.57 -14.28 -2.66
C LEU A 160 -22.34 -14.86 -4.06
N TYR A 161 -21.08 -14.85 -4.50
CA TYR A 161 -20.69 -15.29 -5.86
C TYR A 161 -19.75 -16.51 -5.85
N GLY A 162 -19.73 -17.26 -4.75
CA GLY A 162 -18.81 -18.37 -4.60
C GLY A 162 -17.35 -17.94 -4.53
N GLY A 163 -17.11 -16.67 -4.16
CA GLY A 163 -15.78 -16.08 -4.02
C GLY A 163 -14.92 -16.79 -2.99
N ARG A 164 -13.61 -16.68 -3.15
CA ARG A 164 -12.61 -17.19 -2.21
C ARG A 164 -11.75 -16.05 -1.70
N SER A 165 -11.33 -16.14 -0.45
CA SER A 165 -10.34 -15.21 0.08
C SER A 165 -8.95 -15.47 -0.48
N VAL A 166 -8.06 -14.49 -0.39
CA VAL A 166 -6.64 -14.67 -0.74
C VAL A 166 -6.02 -15.80 0.08
N ILE A 167 -6.37 -15.91 1.36
CA ILE A 167 -5.87 -16.95 2.27
C ILE A 167 -6.25 -18.36 1.77
N GLU A 168 -7.54 -18.56 1.40
CA GLU A 168 -8.01 -19.83 0.86
C GLU A 168 -7.33 -20.22 -0.46
N VAL A 169 -7.10 -19.23 -1.34
CA VAL A 169 -6.40 -19.45 -2.61
C VAL A 169 -4.95 -19.83 -2.37
N LEU A 170 -4.24 -19.12 -1.49
CA LEU A 170 -2.85 -19.41 -1.15
C LEU A 170 -2.71 -20.77 -0.47
N ALA A 171 -3.59 -21.14 0.46
CA ALA A 171 -3.62 -22.47 1.07
C ALA A 171 -3.82 -23.57 0.03
N THR A 172 -4.76 -23.37 -0.90
CA THR A 172 -5.00 -24.30 -2.01
C THR A 172 -3.76 -24.49 -2.88
N ILE A 173 -3.04 -23.39 -3.22
CA ILE A 173 -1.79 -23.44 -4.00
C ILE A 173 -0.69 -24.17 -3.21
N ALA A 174 -0.64 -23.99 -1.89
CA ALA A 174 0.30 -24.68 -1.00
C ALA A 174 -0.02 -26.17 -0.82
N GLY A 175 -1.21 -26.62 -1.20
CA GLY A 175 -1.63 -28.01 -1.07
C GLY A 175 -2.25 -28.34 0.29
N GLU A 176 -2.78 -27.35 0.98
CA GLU A 176 -3.47 -27.48 2.26
C GLU A 176 -5.01 -27.51 2.09
#